data_cc41dd0b46fac05c30390f14fd3936a5
#
_entry.id   cc41dd0b46fac05c30390f14fd3936a5
#
_cell.length_a   1.000
_cell.length_b   1.000
_cell.length_c   1.000
_cell.angle_alpha   90.00
_cell.angle_beta   90.00
_cell.angle_gamma   90.00
#
_symmetry.space_group_name_H-M   'P 1'
#
loop_
_entity.id
_entity.type
_entity.pdbx_description
1 polymer ?
#
loop_
_entity_poly.entity_id
_entity_poly.type
_entity_poly.pdbx_seq_one_letter_code
_entity_poly.pdbx_strand_id
1 'polypeptide(L)'
;MVDKAKVEEAIKLLLEGIGEDVDREGLQGTPERIARMCEEIYGGLNNEADEHLQKQFHVENNEMVLEKDITFYSMCEHHLMPFYGKAHIAYIPNGKVTGLSKLARTVDVYARRPQIQERLTVQIADALERVLAPKGIMVMLEAEHTCMTMRGIKKPGSKTVTTVTRGEFKENMELQKQFLAMVKD
;
A
#
# COMPACT_ATOMS: atom_id res chain seq x y z
N MET A 1 11.97 8.38 11.58
CA MET A 1 12.94 8.89 10.58
C MET A 1 13.96 7.79 10.39
N VAL A 2 14.35 7.48 9.15
CA VAL A 2 15.36 6.44 8.84
C VAL A 2 16.73 6.92 9.35
N ASP A 3 17.44 6.06 10.08
CA ASP A 3 18.84 6.29 10.48
C ASP A 3 19.75 5.84 9.33
N LYS A 4 20.11 6.79 8.47
CA LYS A 4 20.89 6.50 7.27
C LYS A 4 22.25 5.87 7.59
N ALA A 5 22.93 6.35 8.63
CA ALA A 5 24.25 5.82 9.00
C ALA A 5 24.17 4.32 9.35
N LYS A 6 23.14 3.93 10.13
CA LYS A 6 22.93 2.49 10.43
C LYS A 6 22.55 1.68 9.20
N VAL A 7 21.78 2.24 8.28
CA VAL A 7 21.43 1.54 7.03
C VAL A 7 22.67 1.34 6.19
N GLU A 8 23.51 2.37 6.02
CA GLU A 8 24.75 2.29 5.26
C GLU A 8 25.71 1.21 5.82
N GLU A 9 25.88 1.17 7.14
CA GLU A 9 26.68 0.15 7.82
C GLU A 9 26.10 -1.26 7.59
N ALA A 10 24.79 -1.41 7.75
CA ALA A 10 24.11 -2.71 7.52
C ALA A 10 24.27 -3.20 6.08
N ILE A 11 24.24 -2.31 5.09
CA ILE A 11 24.44 -2.67 3.68
C ILE A 11 25.87 -3.07 3.38
N LYS A 12 26.85 -2.43 3.98
CA LYS A 12 28.26 -2.91 3.89
C LYS A 12 28.41 -4.31 4.41
N LEU A 13 27.90 -4.57 5.62
CA LEU A 13 27.91 -5.91 6.23
C LEU A 13 27.17 -6.95 5.38
N LEU A 14 26.06 -6.56 4.75
CA LEU A 14 25.32 -7.46 3.86
C LEU A 14 26.16 -7.82 2.63
N LEU A 15 26.81 -6.85 1.99
CA LEU A 15 27.66 -7.07 0.81
C LEU A 15 28.83 -7.98 1.14
N GLU A 16 29.52 -7.74 2.26
CA GLU A 16 30.57 -8.62 2.77
C GLU A 16 30.05 -10.04 3.05
N GLY A 17 28.88 -10.12 3.71
CA GLY A 17 28.27 -11.40 4.10
C GLY A 17 27.86 -12.29 2.92
N ILE A 18 27.54 -11.69 1.76
CA ILE A 18 27.28 -12.45 0.51
C ILE A 18 28.55 -12.73 -0.29
N GLY A 19 29.73 -12.27 0.17
CA GLY A 19 31.02 -12.49 -0.47
C GLY A 19 31.37 -11.47 -1.57
N GLU A 20 30.75 -10.30 -1.56
CA GLU A 20 31.04 -9.25 -2.53
C GLU A 20 32.14 -8.30 -2.04
N ASP A 21 32.92 -7.75 -2.96
CA ASP A 21 33.94 -6.72 -2.69
C ASP A 21 33.24 -5.35 -2.60
N VAL A 22 33.13 -4.83 -1.39
CA VAL A 22 32.46 -3.53 -1.11
C VAL A 22 33.21 -2.33 -1.70
N ASP A 23 34.50 -2.48 -1.96
CA ASP A 23 35.37 -1.39 -2.46
C ASP A 23 35.42 -1.33 -3.98
N ARG A 24 34.88 -2.30 -4.70
CA ARG A 24 34.83 -2.24 -6.16
C ARG A 24 34.00 -1.05 -6.64
N GLU A 25 34.39 -0.43 -7.72
CA GLU A 25 33.84 0.83 -8.28
C GLU A 25 32.29 0.86 -8.33
N GLY A 26 31.66 -0.22 -8.75
CA GLY A 26 30.19 -0.30 -8.87
C GLY A 26 29.43 -0.29 -7.55
N LEU A 27 30.08 -0.62 -6.42
CA LEU A 27 29.45 -0.74 -5.10
C LEU A 27 29.79 0.38 -4.11
N GLN A 28 30.84 1.18 -4.36
CA GLN A 28 31.26 2.25 -3.45
C GLN A 28 30.13 3.20 -3.02
N GLY A 29 29.21 3.54 -3.93
CA GLY A 29 28.07 4.40 -3.61
C GLY A 29 26.78 3.65 -3.24
N THR A 30 26.79 2.32 -3.17
CA THR A 30 25.59 1.52 -2.94
C THR A 30 25.00 1.68 -1.53
N PRO A 31 25.79 1.70 -0.45
CA PRO A 31 25.24 1.90 0.89
C PRO A 31 24.46 3.21 1.02
N GLU A 32 25.04 4.32 0.54
CA GLU A 32 24.39 5.64 0.58
C GLU A 32 23.12 5.70 -0.29
N ARG A 33 23.14 5.09 -1.50
CA ARG A 33 21.96 5.02 -2.37
C ARG A 33 20.83 4.26 -1.71
N ILE A 34 21.12 3.13 -1.06
CA ILE A 34 20.13 2.33 -0.36
C ILE A 34 19.60 3.07 0.87
N ALA A 35 20.44 3.78 1.61
CA ALA A 35 19.99 4.59 2.73
C ALA A 35 18.98 5.68 2.31
N ARG A 36 19.24 6.37 1.19
CA ARG A 36 18.29 7.34 0.61
C ARG A 36 17.01 6.66 0.10
N MET A 37 17.13 5.51 -0.57
CA MET A 37 15.98 4.71 -1.00
C MET A 37 15.10 4.32 0.19
N CYS A 38 15.69 3.94 1.33
CA CYS A 38 14.94 3.57 2.53
C CYS A 38 14.10 4.73 3.10
N GLU A 39 14.55 5.99 2.96
CA GLU A 39 13.74 7.15 3.34
C GLU A 39 12.45 7.23 2.52
N GLU A 40 12.52 6.88 1.25
CA GLU A 40 11.36 6.88 0.36
C GLU A 40 10.44 5.68 0.62
N ILE A 41 10.96 4.45 0.55
CA ILE A 41 10.15 3.23 0.59
C ILE A 41 9.61 2.89 1.98
N TYR A 42 10.20 3.43 3.04
CA TYR A 42 9.76 3.27 4.43
C TYR A 42 9.24 4.56 5.06
N GLY A 43 9.03 5.60 4.25
CA GLY A 43 8.58 6.91 4.72
C GLY A 43 7.19 6.93 5.36
N GLY A 44 6.42 5.87 5.23
CA GLY A 44 5.10 5.72 5.85
C GLY A 44 5.10 5.13 7.26
N LEU A 45 6.26 4.63 7.79
CA LEU A 45 6.32 3.86 9.03
C LEU A 45 5.68 4.53 10.26
N ASN A 46 5.85 5.83 10.41
CA ASN A 46 5.37 6.60 11.57
C ASN A 46 4.30 7.64 11.18
N ASN A 47 3.71 7.50 9.99
CA ASN A 47 2.71 8.41 9.49
C ASN A 47 1.34 7.74 9.50
N GLU A 48 0.30 8.53 9.74
CA GLU A 48 -1.09 8.11 9.61
C GLU A 48 -1.77 8.91 8.49
N ALA A 49 -2.79 8.34 7.86
CA ALA A 49 -3.49 8.98 6.75
C ALA A 49 -4.51 10.04 7.19
N ASP A 50 -4.73 10.17 8.49
CA ASP A 50 -5.82 10.94 9.08
C ASP A 50 -5.79 12.41 8.69
N GLU A 51 -4.62 13.05 8.75
CA GLU A 51 -4.46 14.48 8.48
C GLU A 51 -4.98 14.87 7.09
N HIS A 52 -4.61 14.13 6.05
CA HIS A 52 -5.05 14.49 4.71
C HIS A 52 -6.47 14.03 4.38
N LEU A 53 -7.00 13.00 5.05
CA LEU A 53 -8.38 12.55 4.90
C LEU A 53 -9.40 13.52 5.57
N GLN A 54 -8.97 14.38 6.49
CA GLN A 54 -9.82 15.40 7.10
C GLN A 54 -10.28 16.48 6.10
N LYS A 55 -9.61 16.61 4.94
CA LYS A 55 -10.06 17.54 3.91
C LYS A 55 -11.27 16.97 3.17
N GLN A 56 -12.45 17.33 3.65
CA GLN A 56 -13.75 16.82 3.20
C GLN A 56 -14.61 17.91 2.59
N PHE A 57 -15.56 17.50 1.73
CA PHE A 57 -16.53 18.36 1.07
C PHE A 57 -17.92 17.80 1.29
N HIS A 58 -18.91 18.66 1.50
CA HIS A 58 -20.31 18.27 1.59
C HIS A 58 -20.86 17.82 0.24
N VAL A 59 -21.66 16.77 0.25
CA VAL A 59 -22.41 16.28 -0.91
C VAL A 59 -23.80 15.85 -0.47
N GLU A 60 -24.78 16.04 -1.32
CA GLU A 60 -26.16 15.57 -1.09
C GLU A 60 -26.34 14.12 -1.57
N ASN A 61 -25.61 13.75 -2.62
CA ASN A 61 -25.65 12.42 -3.20
C ASN A 61 -24.82 11.44 -2.37
N ASN A 62 -25.39 10.29 -2.04
CA ASN A 62 -24.75 9.19 -1.31
C ASN A 62 -24.50 7.96 -2.21
N GLU A 63 -24.41 8.13 -3.52
CA GLU A 63 -24.03 7.05 -4.43
C GLU A 63 -22.59 6.63 -4.22
N MET A 64 -22.27 5.38 -4.61
CA MET A 64 -20.93 4.82 -4.48
C MET A 64 -19.90 5.69 -5.21
N VAL A 65 -18.84 6.07 -4.50
CA VAL A 65 -17.62 6.65 -5.07
C VAL A 65 -16.60 5.56 -5.19
N LEU A 66 -16.07 5.34 -6.39
CA LEU A 66 -15.01 4.36 -6.67
C LEU A 66 -13.79 5.08 -7.25
N GLU A 67 -12.64 4.90 -6.61
CA GLU A 67 -11.32 5.19 -7.18
C GLU A 67 -10.61 3.87 -7.43
N LYS A 68 -10.34 3.57 -8.72
CA LYS A 68 -9.72 2.30 -9.13
C LYS A 68 -8.35 2.50 -9.74
N ASP A 69 -7.61 1.40 -9.85
CA ASP A 69 -6.28 1.35 -10.47
C ASP A 69 -5.21 2.22 -9.80
N ILE A 70 -5.36 2.50 -8.52
CA ILE A 70 -4.35 3.20 -7.73
C ILE A 70 -3.10 2.32 -7.66
N THR A 71 -2.06 2.67 -8.40
CA THR A 71 -0.79 1.92 -8.35
C THR A 71 -0.13 2.11 -7.00
N PHE A 72 0.36 1.00 -6.42
CA PHE A 72 1.13 1.04 -5.19
C PHE A 72 2.36 0.14 -5.26
N TYR A 73 3.36 0.48 -4.45
CA TYR A 73 4.57 -0.29 -4.21
C TYR A 73 4.76 -0.46 -2.71
N SER A 74 5.08 -1.67 -2.27
CA SER A 74 5.29 -1.98 -0.86
C SER A 74 6.42 -2.99 -0.69
N MET A 75 6.84 -3.23 0.56
CA MET A 75 7.91 -4.16 0.89
C MET A 75 7.36 -5.29 1.76
N CYS A 76 7.48 -6.53 1.28
CA CYS A 76 7.12 -7.70 2.07
C CYS A 76 7.94 -7.75 3.36
N GLU A 77 7.30 -7.78 4.52
CA GLU A 77 7.99 -7.76 5.82
C GLU A 77 8.84 -9.02 6.08
N HIS A 78 8.50 -10.15 5.44
CA HIS A 78 9.19 -11.42 5.66
C HIS A 78 10.54 -11.49 4.94
N HIS A 79 10.70 -10.80 3.82
CA HIS A 79 11.87 -10.95 2.96
C HIS A 79 12.52 -9.61 2.57
N LEU A 80 11.90 -8.47 2.92
CA LEU A 80 12.26 -7.12 2.47
C LEU A 80 12.37 -7.04 0.93
N MET A 81 11.51 -7.79 0.23
CA MET A 81 11.40 -7.76 -1.22
C MET A 81 10.12 -7.04 -1.64
N PRO A 82 10.14 -6.32 -2.77
CA PRO A 82 8.98 -5.54 -3.20
C PRO A 82 7.80 -6.44 -3.59
N PHE A 83 6.60 -5.94 -3.30
CA PHE A 83 5.37 -6.33 -3.96
C PHE A 83 4.65 -5.07 -4.45
N TYR A 84 3.96 -5.18 -5.53
CA TYR A 84 3.34 -4.03 -6.20
C TYR A 84 2.08 -4.44 -6.94
N GLY A 85 1.21 -3.48 -7.16
CA GLY A 85 -0.06 -3.78 -7.81
C GLY A 85 -0.99 -2.59 -7.86
N LYS A 86 -2.28 -2.92 -7.79
CA LYS A 86 -3.39 -1.96 -7.87
C LYS A 86 -4.24 -2.04 -6.61
N ALA A 87 -4.62 -0.87 -6.11
CA ALA A 87 -5.62 -0.71 -5.08
C ALA A 87 -6.89 -0.12 -5.70
N HIS A 88 -8.03 -0.62 -5.24
CA HIS A 88 -9.35 -0.16 -5.62
C HIS A 88 -10.11 0.14 -4.34
N ILE A 89 -10.64 1.35 -4.23
CA ILE A 89 -11.31 1.84 -3.02
C ILE A 89 -12.68 2.34 -3.40
N ALA A 90 -13.72 1.72 -2.86
CA ALA A 90 -15.07 2.27 -2.94
C ALA A 90 -15.58 2.64 -1.55
N TYR A 91 -16.36 3.70 -1.49
CA TYR A 91 -17.12 4.04 -0.29
C TYR A 91 -18.47 4.66 -0.64
N ILE A 92 -19.42 4.54 0.25
CA ILE A 92 -20.74 5.18 0.18
C ILE A 92 -20.69 6.38 1.12
N PRO A 93 -20.75 7.62 0.58
CA PRO A 93 -20.70 8.82 1.39
C PRO A 93 -21.80 8.85 2.46
N ASN A 94 -21.51 9.53 3.55
CA ASN A 94 -22.47 9.92 4.58
C ASN A 94 -22.54 11.44 4.67
N GLY A 95 -23.02 12.07 3.57
CA GLY A 95 -23.08 13.53 3.43
C GLY A 95 -21.73 14.23 3.17
N LYS A 96 -20.63 13.47 3.07
CA LYS A 96 -19.30 14.03 2.84
C LYS A 96 -18.45 13.13 1.95
N VAL A 97 -17.61 13.75 1.12
CA VAL A 97 -16.57 13.09 0.31
C VAL A 97 -15.20 13.69 0.60
N THR A 98 -14.15 12.93 0.32
CA THR A 98 -12.77 13.43 0.31
C THR A 98 -12.27 13.63 -1.11
N GLY A 99 -11.20 14.42 -1.28
CA GLY A 99 -10.57 14.56 -2.59
C GLY A 99 -9.95 13.23 -3.06
N LEU A 100 -10.09 12.87 -4.34
CA LEU A 100 -9.63 11.60 -4.91
C LEU A 100 -8.14 11.34 -4.63
N SER A 101 -7.31 12.38 -4.74
CA SER A 101 -5.88 12.29 -4.40
C SER A 101 -5.60 11.90 -2.94
N LYS A 102 -6.58 12.03 -2.04
CA LYS A 102 -6.43 11.64 -0.63
C LYS A 102 -6.55 10.13 -0.46
N LEU A 103 -7.34 9.47 -1.30
CA LEU A 103 -7.45 8.01 -1.34
C LEU A 103 -6.10 7.41 -1.78
N ALA A 104 -5.52 7.91 -2.87
CA ALA A 104 -4.20 7.46 -3.33
C ALA A 104 -3.10 7.70 -2.27
N ARG A 105 -3.09 8.86 -1.62
CA ARG A 105 -2.14 9.14 -0.52
C ARG A 105 -2.33 8.22 0.68
N THR A 106 -3.56 7.82 0.99
CA THR A 106 -3.83 6.84 2.06
C THR A 106 -3.19 5.50 1.74
N VAL A 107 -3.31 5.04 0.48
CA VAL A 107 -2.62 3.84 0.02
C VAL A 107 -1.11 3.97 0.20
N ASP A 108 -0.51 5.08 -0.25
CA ASP A 108 0.93 5.33 -0.14
C ASP A 108 1.44 5.32 1.30
N VAL A 109 0.73 5.96 2.23
CA VAL A 109 1.12 6.02 3.65
C VAL A 109 1.25 4.61 4.24
N TYR A 110 0.29 3.73 3.95
CA TYR A 110 0.30 2.38 4.49
C TYR A 110 1.15 1.41 3.66
N ALA A 111 1.33 1.63 2.37
CA ALA A 111 2.18 0.82 1.51
C ALA A 111 3.68 1.03 1.78
N ARG A 112 4.10 2.26 2.12
CA ARG A 112 5.52 2.60 2.39
C ARG A 112 5.99 2.16 3.78
N ARG A 113 5.79 0.87 4.09
CA ARG A 113 6.16 0.19 5.33
C ARG A 113 6.58 -1.24 5.00
N PRO A 114 7.31 -1.96 5.88
CA PRO A 114 7.30 -3.43 5.81
C PRO A 114 5.88 -3.95 6.06
N GLN A 115 5.32 -4.69 5.10
CA GLN A 115 3.90 -5.04 5.08
C GLN A 115 3.63 -6.52 4.76
N ILE A 116 2.43 -6.94 5.13
CA ILE A 116 1.69 -8.02 4.47
C ILE A 116 0.46 -7.41 3.81
N GLN A 117 0.07 -7.96 2.66
CA GLN A 117 -0.99 -7.37 1.84
C GLN A 117 -2.34 -7.31 2.58
N GLU A 118 -2.65 -8.32 3.38
CA GLU A 118 -3.86 -8.40 4.20
C GLU A 118 -3.94 -7.23 5.18
N ARG A 119 -2.85 -6.96 5.90
CA ARG A 119 -2.79 -5.83 6.85
C ARG A 119 -2.87 -4.48 6.13
N LEU A 120 -2.19 -4.33 5.00
CA LEU A 120 -2.27 -3.13 4.15
C LEU A 120 -3.73 -2.83 3.76
N THR A 121 -4.46 -3.85 3.30
CA THR A 121 -5.87 -3.72 2.91
C THR A 121 -6.75 -3.27 4.08
N VAL A 122 -6.54 -3.85 5.26
CA VAL A 122 -7.27 -3.51 6.49
C VAL A 122 -6.96 -2.08 6.93
N GLN A 123 -5.69 -1.69 6.97
CA GLN A 123 -5.28 -0.35 7.42
C GLN A 123 -5.85 0.77 6.54
N ILE A 124 -5.92 0.55 5.22
CA ILE A 124 -6.56 1.50 4.31
C ILE A 124 -8.06 1.64 4.64
N ALA A 125 -8.77 0.54 4.81
CA ALA A 125 -10.19 0.56 5.14
C ALA A 125 -10.46 1.22 6.50
N ASP A 126 -9.67 0.89 7.52
CA ASP A 126 -9.83 1.42 8.88
C ASP A 126 -9.56 2.94 8.94
N ALA A 127 -8.60 3.46 8.16
CA ALA A 127 -8.36 4.89 8.08
C ALA A 127 -9.56 5.64 7.47
N LEU A 128 -10.13 5.09 6.39
CA LEU A 128 -11.32 5.66 5.77
C LEU A 128 -12.52 5.61 6.71
N GLU A 129 -12.75 4.48 7.39
CA GLU A 129 -13.84 4.33 8.35
C GLU A 129 -13.70 5.35 9.50
N ARG A 130 -12.53 5.45 10.09
CA ARG A 130 -12.25 6.35 11.21
C ARG A 130 -12.43 7.82 10.88
N VAL A 131 -11.99 8.26 9.69
CA VAL A 131 -11.93 9.69 9.35
C VAL A 131 -13.13 10.15 8.54
N LEU A 132 -13.61 9.38 7.58
CA LEU A 132 -14.74 9.76 6.72
C LEU A 132 -16.08 9.33 7.31
N ALA A 133 -16.10 8.30 8.17
CA ALA A 133 -17.31 7.68 8.72
C ALA A 133 -18.39 7.44 7.62
N PRO A 134 -18.05 6.82 6.50
CA PRO A 134 -18.99 6.59 5.42
C PRO A 134 -20.00 5.49 5.80
N LYS A 135 -21.08 5.35 5.06
CA LYS A 135 -22.08 4.29 5.28
C LYS A 135 -21.53 2.88 4.98
N GLY A 136 -20.57 2.80 4.07
CA GLY A 136 -19.92 1.55 3.71
C GLY A 136 -18.60 1.77 2.99
N ILE A 137 -17.70 0.77 3.08
CA ILE A 137 -16.38 0.77 2.44
C ILE A 137 -16.11 -0.59 1.86
N MET A 138 -15.50 -0.63 0.68
CA MET A 138 -14.86 -1.81 0.13
C MET A 138 -13.48 -1.43 -0.43
N VAL A 139 -12.47 -2.16 0.04
CA VAL A 139 -11.09 -2.03 -0.46
C VAL A 139 -10.68 -3.36 -1.05
N MET A 140 -10.10 -3.34 -2.24
CA MET A 140 -9.49 -4.50 -2.89
C MET A 140 -8.07 -4.15 -3.33
N LEU A 141 -7.12 -5.02 -3.03
CA LEU A 141 -5.76 -4.96 -3.54
C LEU A 141 -5.49 -6.18 -4.41
N GLU A 142 -4.88 -5.97 -5.55
CA GLU A 142 -4.33 -7.03 -6.40
C GLU A 142 -2.84 -6.75 -6.59
N ALA A 143 -1.96 -7.69 -6.23
CA ALA A 143 -0.52 -7.47 -6.31
C ALA A 143 0.27 -8.72 -6.68
N GLU A 144 1.41 -8.49 -7.34
CA GLU A 144 2.46 -9.46 -7.58
C GLU A 144 3.53 -9.34 -6.48
N HIS A 145 3.96 -10.47 -5.93
CA HIS A 145 4.96 -10.55 -4.87
C HIS A 145 6.27 -11.11 -5.41
N THR A 146 7.33 -10.28 -5.47
CA THR A 146 8.63 -10.74 -5.99
C THR A 146 9.25 -11.84 -5.12
N CYS A 147 8.93 -11.89 -3.84
CA CYS A 147 9.36 -12.99 -2.97
C CYS A 147 8.78 -14.37 -3.38
N MET A 148 7.69 -14.39 -4.17
CA MET A 148 7.10 -15.60 -4.73
C MET A 148 7.52 -15.84 -6.18
N THR A 149 7.76 -14.77 -6.95
CA THR A 149 7.97 -14.89 -8.40
C THR A 149 9.42 -15.13 -8.78
N MET A 150 10.39 -14.42 -8.13
CA MET A 150 11.80 -14.49 -8.51
C MET A 150 12.64 -15.50 -7.73
N ARG A 151 12.16 -15.98 -6.58
CA ARG A 151 12.85 -16.92 -5.69
C ARG A 151 11.86 -17.89 -5.04
N GLY A 152 12.37 -18.85 -4.25
CA GLY A 152 11.55 -19.84 -3.53
C GLY A 152 10.74 -20.69 -4.52
N ILE A 153 9.40 -20.57 -4.47
CA ILE A 153 8.52 -21.40 -5.30
C ILE A 153 8.48 -21.00 -6.79
N LYS A 154 9.00 -19.82 -7.15
CA LYS A 154 9.16 -19.33 -8.54
C LYS A 154 7.87 -19.42 -9.37
N LYS A 155 6.83 -18.68 -8.99
CA LYS A 155 5.53 -18.62 -9.69
C LYS A 155 5.30 -17.24 -10.32
N PRO A 156 5.99 -16.91 -11.43
CA PRO A 156 5.76 -15.65 -12.13
C PRO A 156 4.33 -15.56 -12.63
N GLY A 157 3.76 -14.36 -12.61
CA GLY A 157 2.38 -14.08 -13.04
C GLY A 157 1.31 -14.45 -12.00
N SER A 158 1.67 -15.06 -10.86
CA SER A 158 0.71 -15.24 -9.78
C SER A 158 0.42 -13.90 -9.10
N LYS A 159 -0.86 -13.63 -8.86
CA LYS A 159 -1.33 -12.43 -8.17
C LYS A 159 -2.09 -12.81 -6.90
N THR A 160 -1.88 -12.04 -5.85
CA THR A 160 -2.65 -12.14 -4.62
C THR A 160 -3.73 -11.07 -4.65
N VAL A 161 -4.97 -11.46 -4.34
CA VAL A 161 -6.10 -10.54 -4.19
C VAL A 161 -6.56 -10.57 -2.76
N THR A 162 -6.67 -9.39 -2.13
CA THR A 162 -7.21 -9.22 -0.78
C THR A 162 -8.35 -8.21 -0.80
N THR A 163 -9.39 -8.47 -0.04
CA THR A 163 -10.56 -7.58 0.06
C THR A 163 -10.96 -7.35 1.50
N VAL A 164 -11.45 -6.15 1.79
CA VAL A 164 -12.03 -5.78 3.08
C VAL A 164 -13.32 -5.01 2.83
N THR A 165 -14.37 -5.36 3.55
CA THR A 165 -15.67 -4.66 3.52
C THR A 165 -16.04 -4.14 4.90
N ARG A 166 -16.70 -2.97 4.95
CA ARG A 166 -17.26 -2.36 6.16
C ARG A 166 -18.67 -1.81 5.86
N GLY A 167 -19.49 -1.67 6.91
CA GLY A 167 -20.84 -1.10 6.81
C GLY A 167 -21.69 -1.76 5.74
N GLU A 168 -22.39 -0.97 4.91
CA GLU A 168 -23.32 -1.44 3.88
C GLU A 168 -22.70 -2.46 2.91
N PHE A 169 -21.43 -2.33 2.56
CA PHE A 169 -20.76 -3.32 1.72
C PHE A 169 -20.63 -4.69 2.37
N LYS A 170 -20.61 -4.79 3.70
CA LYS A 170 -20.56 -6.06 4.40
C LYS A 170 -21.92 -6.79 4.34
N GLU A 171 -23.01 -6.04 4.35
CA GLU A 171 -24.37 -6.55 4.44
C GLU A 171 -25.04 -6.73 3.07
N ASN A 172 -24.60 -5.97 2.05
CA ASN A 172 -25.24 -5.94 0.73
C ASN A 172 -24.33 -6.53 -0.36
N MET A 173 -24.63 -7.77 -0.76
CA MET A 173 -23.92 -8.50 -1.81
C MET A 173 -24.03 -7.83 -3.19
N GLU A 174 -25.11 -7.09 -3.48
CA GLU A 174 -25.25 -6.40 -4.78
C GLU A 174 -24.28 -5.24 -4.91
N LEU A 175 -24.01 -4.51 -3.82
CA LEU A 175 -22.97 -3.48 -3.80
C LEU A 175 -21.57 -4.08 -4.06
N GLN A 176 -21.29 -5.25 -3.48
CA GLN A 176 -20.02 -5.95 -3.75
C GLN A 176 -19.92 -6.38 -5.21
N LYS A 177 -20.99 -6.92 -5.79
CA LYS A 177 -21.02 -7.31 -7.21
C LYS A 177 -20.84 -6.10 -8.13
N GLN A 178 -21.52 -5.00 -7.83
CA GLN A 178 -21.38 -3.75 -8.57
C GLN A 178 -19.92 -3.24 -8.54
N PHE A 179 -19.30 -3.18 -7.36
CA PHE A 179 -17.89 -2.82 -7.21
C PHE A 179 -16.99 -3.72 -8.07
N LEU A 180 -17.14 -5.05 -7.96
CA LEU A 180 -16.32 -6.01 -8.69
C LEU A 180 -16.51 -5.90 -10.21
N ALA A 181 -17.73 -5.60 -10.69
CA ALA A 181 -17.98 -5.35 -12.09
C ALA A 181 -17.23 -4.10 -12.58
N MET A 182 -17.32 -2.98 -11.84
CA MET A 182 -16.66 -1.73 -12.19
C MET A 182 -15.13 -1.79 -12.13
N VAL A 183 -14.57 -2.67 -11.30
CA VAL A 183 -13.10 -2.88 -11.22
C VAL A 183 -12.58 -3.72 -12.40
N LYS A 184 -13.37 -4.65 -12.94
CA LYS A 184 -12.95 -5.53 -14.05
C LYS A 184 -12.91 -4.83 -15.41
N ASP A 185 -13.71 -3.79 -15.60
CA ASP A 185 -13.75 -2.99 -16.83
C ASP A 185 -12.59 -1.98 -16.92
#